data_60feb59613246e36f02a52a4cb0bfc9d
#
_entry.id   60feb59613246e36f02a52a4cb0bfc9d
#
_cell.length_a   1.000
_cell.length_b   1.000
_cell.length_c   1.000
_cell.angle_alpha   90.00
_cell.angle_beta   90.00
_cell.angle_gamma   90.00
#
_symmetry.space_group_name_H-M   'P 1'
#
loop_
_entity.id
_entity.type
_entity.pdbx_description
1 polymer ?
#
loop_
_entity_poly.entity_id
_entity_poly.type
_entity_poly.pdbx_seq_one_letter_code
_entity_poly.pdbx_strand_id
1 'polypeptide(L)'
;MVRIIFDRERNMERYEIIKRRLAEEIKGSAMSVAEIAHKVGVSPEMVTQYCTTKKLPKLDTFAKLCKVLDVSSDYILGLEK
;
A
#
# COMPACT_ATOMS: atom_id res chain seq x y z
N MET A 1 -0.97 -19.96 5.04
CA MET A 1 -0.53 -18.59 5.16
C MET A 1 -1.41 -17.69 4.36
N VAL A 2 -1.50 -17.94 3.07
CA VAL A 2 -2.38 -17.17 2.21
C VAL A 2 -3.83 -17.21 2.71
N ARG A 3 -4.25 -18.38 3.19
CA ARG A 3 -5.60 -18.56 3.71
C ARG A 3 -5.89 -17.62 4.89
N ILE A 4 -4.92 -17.42 5.78
CA ILE A 4 -5.10 -16.55 6.93
C ILE A 4 -5.35 -15.12 6.47
N ILE A 5 -4.63 -14.66 5.45
CA ILE A 5 -4.81 -13.32 4.92
C ILE A 5 -6.22 -13.17 4.34
N PHE A 6 -6.66 -14.14 3.57
CA PHE A 6 -8.00 -14.10 2.99
C PHE A 6 -9.08 -14.12 4.08
N ASP A 7 -8.87 -14.92 5.14
CA ASP A 7 -9.84 -14.97 6.22
C ASP A 7 -9.96 -13.62 6.93
N ARG A 8 -8.83 -12.93 7.11
CA ARG A 8 -8.87 -11.61 7.75
C ARG A 8 -9.61 -10.59 6.91
N GLU A 9 -9.56 -10.73 5.58
CA GLU A 9 -10.11 -9.74 4.67
C GLU A 9 -11.46 -10.11 4.11
N ARG A 10 -12.02 -11.27 4.47
CA ARG A 10 -13.21 -11.78 3.80
C ARG A 10 -14.42 -10.85 3.89
N ASN A 11 -14.53 -10.09 4.96
CA ASN A 11 -15.66 -9.18 5.18
C ASN A 11 -15.29 -7.73 5.01
N MET A 12 -14.10 -7.45 4.48
CA MET A 12 -13.64 -6.08 4.31
C MET A 12 -14.08 -5.52 2.97
N GLU A 13 -14.39 -4.22 2.97
CA GLU A 13 -14.65 -3.52 1.73
C GLU A 13 -13.37 -3.42 0.91
N ARG A 14 -13.52 -3.26 -0.41
CA ARG A 14 -12.35 -3.14 -1.29
C ARG A 14 -11.41 -2.04 -0.82
N TYR A 15 -11.97 -0.89 -0.45
CA TYR A 15 -11.17 0.22 0.04
C TYR A 15 -10.31 -0.18 1.23
N GLU A 16 -10.90 -0.91 2.17
CA GLU A 16 -10.18 -1.33 3.37
C GLU A 16 -9.06 -2.31 3.04
N ILE A 17 -9.30 -3.20 2.09
CA ILE A 17 -8.28 -4.15 1.66
C ILE A 17 -7.10 -3.39 1.07
N ILE A 18 -7.38 -2.41 0.22
CA ILE A 18 -6.33 -1.60 -0.40
C ILE A 18 -5.52 -0.88 0.67
N LYS A 19 -6.19 -0.22 1.62
CA LYS A 19 -5.51 0.53 2.67
C LYS A 19 -4.62 -0.38 3.50
N ARG A 20 -5.14 -1.52 3.89
CA ARG A 20 -4.40 -2.45 4.73
C ARG A 20 -3.17 -2.98 4.01
N ARG A 21 -3.35 -3.45 2.79
CA ARG A 21 -2.23 -4.05 2.05
C ARG A 21 -1.17 -3.01 1.72
N LEU A 22 -1.59 -1.80 1.33
CA LEU A 22 -0.64 -0.74 1.05
C LEU A 22 0.16 -0.37 2.30
N ALA A 23 -0.52 -0.19 3.42
CA ALA A 23 0.15 0.15 4.67
C ALA A 23 1.13 -0.95 5.08
N GLU A 24 0.75 -2.21 4.93
CA GLU A 24 1.63 -3.32 5.28
C GLU A 24 2.87 -3.35 4.41
N GLU A 25 2.73 -3.07 3.13
CA GLU A 25 3.88 -3.06 2.23
C GLU A 25 4.82 -1.91 2.54
N ILE A 26 4.28 -0.72 2.84
CA ILE A 26 5.11 0.41 3.20
C ILE A 26 5.85 0.13 4.51
N LYS A 27 5.13 -0.35 5.53
CA LYS A 27 5.73 -0.61 6.84
C LYS A 27 6.71 -1.76 6.80
N GLY A 28 6.47 -2.74 5.93
CA GLY A 28 7.34 -3.91 5.83
C GLY A 28 8.54 -3.71 4.93
N SER A 29 8.64 -2.56 4.27
CA SER A 29 9.76 -2.29 3.38
C SER A 29 11.03 -2.05 4.19
N ALA A 30 12.18 -2.42 3.60
CA ALA A 30 13.47 -2.11 4.18
C ALA A 30 13.79 -0.63 4.09
N MET A 31 13.12 0.11 3.20
CA MET A 31 13.33 1.54 3.05
C MET A 31 12.59 2.31 4.13
N SER A 32 13.17 3.43 4.54
CA SER A 32 12.49 4.34 5.46
C SER A 32 11.37 5.06 4.72
N VAL A 33 10.44 5.64 5.50
CA VAL A 33 9.37 6.47 4.94
C VAL A 33 9.97 7.61 4.10
N ALA A 34 11.06 8.21 4.60
CA ALA A 34 11.70 9.32 3.88
C ALA A 34 12.25 8.86 2.54
N GLU A 35 12.85 7.67 2.49
CA GLU A 35 13.37 7.13 1.24
C GLU A 35 12.26 6.84 0.24
N ILE A 36 11.19 6.23 0.71
CA ILE A 36 10.05 5.94 -0.15
C ILE A 36 9.48 7.23 -0.72
N ALA A 37 9.28 8.22 0.16
CA ALA A 37 8.74 9.51 -0.26
C ALA A 37 9.61 10.17 -1.31
N HIS A 38 10.91 10.16 -1.10
CA HIS A 38 11.85 10.75 -2.05
C HIS A 38 11.75 10.06 -3.42
N LYS A 39 11.73 8.74 -3.42
CA LYS A 39 11.69 7.98 -4.68
C LYS A 39 10.37 8.13 -5.42
N VAL A 40 9.30 8.33 -4.68
CA VAL A 40 7.96 8.47 -5.27
C VAL A 40 7.67 9.91 -5.65
N GLY A 41 8.33 10.86 -4.98
CA GLY A 41 8.13 12.27 -5.29
C GLY A 41 7.03 12.93 -4.47
N VAL A 42 6.82 12.46 -3.26
CA VAL A 42 5.84 13.06 -2.33
C VAL A 42 6.54 13.34 -1.01
N SER A 43 5.83 14.02 -0.10
CA SER A 43 6.41 14.30 1.21
C SER A 43 6.35 13.05 2.09
N PRO A 44 7.26 12.95 3.09
CA PRO A 44 7.18 11.85 4.05
C PRO A 44 5.85 11.80 4.79
N GLU A 45 5.29 12.97 5.10
CA GLU A 45 3.98 13.04 5.75
C GLU A 45 2.92 12.37 4.90
N MET A 46 2.99 12.56 3.59
CA MET A 46 2.02 11.95 2.69
C MET A 46 2.10 10.43 2.74
N VAL A 47 3.31 9.88 2.74
CA VAL A 47 3.49 8.43 2.85
C VAL A 47 2.92 7.92 4.17
N THR A 48 3.19 8.64 5.26
CA THR A 48 2.63 8.28 6.56
C THR A 48 1.10 8.30 6.52
N GLN A 49 0.50 9.30 5.85
CA GLN A 49 -0.95 9.39 5.75
C GLN A 49 -1.55 8.22 4.96
N TYR A 50 -0.83 7.69 3.98
CA TYR A 50 -1.30 6.50 3.28
C TYR A 50 -1.42 5.31 4.21
N CYS A 51 -0.63 5.29 5.30
CA CYS A 51 -0.66 4.18 6.26
C CYS A 51 -1.67 4.40 7.38
N THR A 52 -1.90 5.64 7.79
CA THR A 52 -2.60 5.92 9.05
C THR A 52 -3.92 6.64 8.90
N THR A 53 -4.23 7.16 7.72
CA THR A 53 -5.48 7.89 7.49
C THR A 53 -6.26 7.24 6.37
N LYS A 54 -7.40 7.82 6.03
CA LYS A 54 -8.23 7.33 4.93
C LYS A 54 -7.70 7.74 3.55
N LYS A 55 -6.61 8.50 3.51
CA LYS A 55 -6.09 9.02 2.26
C LYS A 55 -5.53 7.91 1.39
N LEU A 56 -5.83 7.98 0.09
CA LEU A 56 -5.27 7.09 -0.91
C LEU A 56 -4.38 7.89 -1.85
N PRO A 57 -3.34 7.28 -2.39
CA PRO A 57 -2.52 7.97 -3.39
C PRO A 57 -3.29 8.14 -4.70
N LYS A 58 -2.92 9.16 -5.45
CA LYS A 58 -3.39 9.31 -6.83
C LYS A 58 -2.88 8.12 -7.64
N LEU A 59 -3.53 7.86 -8.77
CA LEU A 59 -3.17 6.70 -9.57
C LEU A 59 -1.72 6.70 -10.02
N ASP A 60 -1.21 7.85 -10.45
CA ASP A 60 0.17 7.92 -10.88
C ASP A 60 1.15 7.73 -9.72
N THR A 61 0.81 8.28 -8.55
CA THR A 61 1.61 8.08 -7.34
C THR A 61 1.54 6.62 -6.93
N PHE A 62 0.37 6.01 -7.02
CA PHE A 62 0.20 4.60 -6.70
C PHE A 62 1.07 3.72 -7.58
N ALA A 63 1.12 4.01 -8.88
CA ALA A 63 1.95 3.26 -9.80
C ALA A 63 3.43 3.34 -9.40
N LYS A 64 3.88 4.54 -9.02
CA LYS A 64 5.25 4.73 -8.56
C LYS A 64 5.52 3.98 -7.26
N LEU A 65 4.56 4.00 -6.34
CA LEU A 65 4.69 3.26 -5.09
C LEU A 65 4.86 1.77 -5.33
N CYS A 66 4.04 1.21 -6.19
CA CYS A 66 4.13 -0.22 -6.49
C CYS A 66 5.48 -0.57 -7.08
N LYS A 67 6.00 0.29 -7.93
CA LYS A 67 7.30 0.07 -8.54
C LYS A 67 8.43 0.16 -7.52
N VAL A 68 8.38 1.17 -6.67
CA VAL A 68 9.41 1.40 -5.65
C VAL A 68 9.38 0.28 -4.61
N LEU A 69 8.19 -0.15 -4.22
CA LEU A 69 8.04 -1.21 -3.23
C LEU A 69 8.18 -2.61 -3.82
N ASP A 70 8.26 -2.69 -5.15
CA ASP A 70 8.37 -3.97 -5.86
C ASP A 70 7.21 -4.89 -5.48
N VAL A 71 6.00 -4.37 -5.55
CA VAL A 71 4.80 -5.12 -5.22
C VAL A 71 3.80 -5.01 -6.36
N SER A 72 3.03 -6.08 -6.56
CA SER A 72 2.01 -6.12 -7.60
C SER A 72 0.88 -5.15 -7.27
N SER A 73 0.52 -4.32 -8.23
CA SER A 73 -0.63 -3.43 -8.04
C SER A 73 -1.91 -4.25 -7.91
N ASP A 74 -2.00 -5.37 -8.61
CA ASP A 74 -3.18 -6.24 -8.50
C ASP A 74 -3.32 -6.78 -7.09
N TYR A 75 -2.20 -7.11 -6.44
CA TYR A 75 -2.25 -7.57 -5.06
C TYR A 75 -2.79 -6.48 -4.14
N ILE A 76 -2.24 -5.28 -4.26
CA ILE A 76 -2.69 -4.16 -3.42
C ILE A 76 -4.17 -3.89 -3.64
N LEU A 77 -4.60 -3.92 -4.90
CA LEU A 77 -6.00 -3.62 -5.24
C LEU A 77 -6.95 -4.78 -4.94
N GLY A 78 -6.41 -5.94 -4.57
CA GLY A 78 -7.24 -7.09 -4.27
C GLY A 78 -7.84 -7.73 -5.51
N LEU A 79 -7.19 -7.59 -6.67
CA LEU A 79 -7.69 -8.12 -7.93
C LEU A 79 -7.05 -9.46 -8.30
N GLU A 80 -6.06 -9.88 -7.57
CA GLU A 80 -5.41 -11.17 -7.78
C GLU A 80 -6.34 -12.31 -7.39
N LYS A 81 -6.22 -13.37 -8.13
CA LYS A 81 -6.99 -14.59 -7.82
C LYS A 81 -6.22 -15.55 -6.95
#